data_48a3f1228d5bfeb80d25911266e8b294
#
_entry.id   48a3f1228d5bfeb80d25911266e8b294
#
_cell.length_a   1.000
_cell.length_b   1.000
_cell.length_c   1.000
_cell.angle_alpha   90.00
_cell.angle_beta   90.00
_cell.angle_gamma   90.00
#
_symmetry.space_group_name_H-M   'P 1'
#
loop_
_entity.id
_entity.type
_entity.pdbx_description
1 polymer ?
#
loop_
_entity_poly.entity_id
_entity_poly.type
_entity_poly.pdbx_seq_one_letter_code
_entity_poly.pdbx_strand_id
1 'polypeptide(L)'
;MNPVWIVDDDRSIRWVLEKALSREGIAHRSFSSASEAQAELDGGAPPPQAMMSDIRMPGESGLVLLEKVKARFPQLPVIIMTAYSDLDSAVSAFQGGAFEYLPKPFDVDQAVELVRRAIEESRTRGTVPEESSTVPEILGQAPAMQEVFRAIGRLAQSHATVMINGESGSGKELVARALHRHSPRKQAPFIAINTAAIPKDLLESELFGHERGAFTGANTQRRGRFEQAEGGTLFLDEIGDMPAELQTRLLRVLSDGHFYRVGGQQPIKANVRVIAATHQNLEDRVRDGLFREDLFHRLNVIRLRLPSLRERREDIPLLAHHFLARSALELGVETKRLTPTALKYMQTLDFPGNVRQLENLCHWLTVMAPGQTVDVADLPSELREQAARPVSSSWVEALATEADRMLAGQPGEVFDRLTHEFERVLIRRALNLTGGKRVEAAQLLGIGRNTITRKIQELGMDAEN
;
A
#
# COMPACT_ATOMS: atom_id res chain seq x y z
N MET A 1 -13.80 21.32 33.96
CA MET A 1 -13.67 20.29 32.86
C MET A 1 -12.92 19.11 33.45
N ASN A 2 -13.32 17.89 33.15
CA ASN A 2 -12.59 16.70 33.61
C ASN A 2 -11.22 16.63 32.95
N PRO A 3 -10.17 16.13 33.62
CA PRO A 3 -8.83 16.04 33.03
C PRO A 3 -8.77 15.00 31.90
N VAL A 4 -7.82 15.16 30.97
CA VAL A 4 -7.40 14.09 30.06
C VAL A 4 -6.51 13.12 30.83
N TRP A 5 -6.69 11.82 30.64
CA TRP A 5 -5.84 10.83 31.28
C TRP A 5 -4.76 10.32 30.33
N ILE A 6 -3.53 10.20 30.83
CA ILE A 6 -2.39 9.64 30.14
C ILE A 6 -1.97 8.38 30.90
N VAL A 7 -2.00 7.23 30.24
CA VAL A 7 -1.65 5.93 30.83
C VAL A 7 -0.50 5.34 30.02
N ASP A 8 0.71 5.33 30.58
CA ASP A 8 1.93 4.87 29.93
C ASP A 8 2.95 4.47 30.99
N ASP A 9 3.67 3.39 30.85
CA ASP A 9 4.71 2.99 31.82
C ASP A 9 6.00 3.80 31.67
N ASP A 10 6.28 4.35 30.47
CA ASP A 10 7.44 5.21 30.24
C ASP A 10 7.23 6.61 30.81
N ARG A 11 8.02 6.92 31.83
CA ARG A 11 8.03 8.23 32.49
C ARG A 11 8.37 9.38 31.53
N SER A 12 9.22 9.14 30.55
CA SER A 12 9.65 10.17 29.59
C SER A 12 8.50 10.57 28.67
N ILE A 13 7.74 9.60 28.20
CA ILE A 13 6.57 9.84 27.36
C ILE A 13 5.48 10.58 28.15
N ARG A 14 5.19 10.13 29.37
CA ARG A 14 4.24 10.85 30.24
C ARG A 14 4.65 12.29 30.43
N TRP A 15 5.90 12.54 30.77
CA TRP A 15 6.42 13.90 30.99
C TRP A 15 6.30 14.79 29.74
N VAL A 16 6.61 14.27 28.56
CA VAL A 16 6.48 15.01 27.29
C VAL A 16 5.03 15.39 27.03
N LEU A 17 4.09 14.44 27.17
CA LEU A 17 2.66 14.68 26.97
C LEU A 17 2.09 15.64 28.02
N GLU A 18 2.47 15.50 29.29
CA GLU A 18 2.08 16.42 30.38
C GLU A 18 2.50 17.86 30.06
N LYS A 19 3.74 18.04 29.62
CA LYS A 19 4.26 19.36 29.22
C LYS A 19 3.51 19.95 28.02
N ALA A 20 3.23 19.13 27.03
CA ALA A 20 2.51 19.55 25.84
C ALA A 20 1.06 19.96 26.17
N LEU A 21 0.35 19.14 26.91
CA LEU A 21 -1.02 19.45 27.32
C LEU A 21 -1.10 20.67 28.26
N SER A 22 -0.12 20.82 29.16
CA SER A 22 0.00 22.03 30.01
C SER A 22 0.18 23.31 29.19
N ARG A 23 1.05 23.27 28.17
CA ARG A 23 1.30 24.41 27.25
C ARG A 23 0.01 24.85 26.57
N GLU A 24 -0.86 23.93 26.25
CA GLU A 24 -2.14 24.16 25.58
C GLU A 24 -3.32 24.40 26.56
N GLY A 25 -3.04 24.50 27.86
CA GLY A 25 -4.07 24.73 28.87
C GLY A 25 -5.04 23.57 29.09
N ILE A 26 -4.69 22.36 28.66
CA ILE A 26 -5.51 21.15 28.80
C ILE A 26 -5.20 20.50 30.15
N ALA A 27 -6.20 20.43 31.03
CA ALA A 27 -6.08 19.71 32.31
C ALA A 27 -5.84 18.22 32.06
N HIS A 28 -4.84 17.65 32.72
CA HIS A 28 -4.47 16.25 32.54
C HIS A 28 -4.09 15.59 33.85
N ARG A 29 -4.08 14.25 33.83
CA ARG A 29 -3.61 13.38 34.93
C ARG A 29 -2.93 12.16 34.31
N SER A 30 -1.81 11.73 34.86
CA SER A 30 -1.04 10.61 34.34
C SER A 30 -1.00 9.43 35.31
N PHE A 31 -0.93 8.22 34.74
CA PHE A 31 -0.88 6.96 35.43
C PHE A 31 0.26 6.12 34.86
N SER A 32 0.91 5.32 35.71
CA SER A 32 2.03 4.50 35.32
C SER A 32 1.62 3.09 34.85
N SER A 33 0.35 2.73 35.01
CA SER A 33 -0.18 1.42 34.62
C SER A 33 -1.67 1.47 34.38
N ALA A 34 -2.19 0.48 33.62
CA ALA A 34 -3.61 0.28 33.42
C ALA A 34 -4.37 0.05 34.74
N SER A 35 -3.77 -0.73 35.64
CA SER A 35 -4.37 -1.04 36.95
C SER A 35 -4.53 0.21 37.81
N GLU A 36 -3.60 1.16 37.79
CA GLU A 36 -3.67 2.42 38.51
C GLU A 36 -4.83 3.29 37.97
N ALA A 37 -4.93 3.42 36.65
CA ALA A 37 -6.01 4.16 36.00
C ALA A 37 -7.37 3.50 36.27
N GLN A 38 -7.46 2.19 36.30
CA GLN A 38 -8.67 1.45 36.57
C GLN A 38 -9.10 1.62 38.03
N ALA A 39 -8.18 1.50 38.98
CA ALA A 39 -8.47 1.70 40.41
C ALA A 39 -9.06 3.10 40.70
N GLU A 40 -8.61 4.10 39.98
CA GLU A 40 -9.13 5.46 40.06
C GLU A 40 -10.56 5.56 39.52
N LEU A 41 -10.88 4.89 38.40
CA LEU A 41 -12.26 4.81 37.89
C LEU A 41 -13.19 4.04 38.83
N ASP A 42 -12.70 2.99 39.47
CA ASP A 42 -13.45 2.16 40.40
C ASP A 42 -13.64 2.88 41.74
N GLY A 43 -12.73 3.77 42.13
CA GLY A 43 -12.82 4.64 43.27
C GLY A 43 -13.88 5.74 43.17
N GLY A 44 -14.62 5.82 42.05
CA GLY A 44 -15.71 6.78 41.87
C GLY A 44 -15.26 8.14 41.33
N ALA A 45 -14.04 8.24 40.85
CA ALA A 45 -13.57 9.44 40.15
C ALA A 45 -14.44 9.72 38.90
N PRO A 46 -14.73 10.99 38.57
CA PRO A 46 -15.44 11.32 37.35
C PRO A 46 -14.62 10.88 36.14
N PRO A 47 -15.26 10.29 35.11
CA PRO A 47 -14.54 9.84 33.92
C PRO A 47 -13.82 11.01 33.27
N PRO A 48 -12.63 10.78 32.70
CA PRO A 48 -11.90 11.81 31.95
C PRO A 48 -12.68 12.24 30.70
N GLN A 49 -12.35 13.40 30.14
CA GLN A 49 -12.94 13.82 28.85
C GLN A 49 -12.31 13.12 27.64
N ALA A 50 -11.08 12.61 27.77
CA ALA A 50 -10.40 11.74 26.82
C ALA A 50 -9.31 10.93 27.55
N MET A 51 -8.91 9.78 27.01
CA MET A 51 -7.83 8.96 27.55
C MET A 51 -6.81 8.66 26.45
N MET A 52 -5.53 8.75 26.78
CA MET A 52 -4.41 8.22 25.99
C MET A 52 -3.84 7.01 26.73
N SER A 53 -3.70 5.87 26.08
CA SER A 53 -3.17 4.65 26.71
C SER A 53 -2.15 3.97 25.83
N ASP A 54 -1.00 3.59 26.40
CA ASP A 54 -0.10 2.67 25.72
C ASP A 54 -0.70 1.26 25.68
N ILE A 55 -0.41 0.52 24.60
CA ILE A 55 -0.83 -0.89 24.47
C ILE A 55 -0.04 -1.78 25.43
N ARG A 56 1.28 -1.62 25.49
CA ARG A 56 2.16 -2.52 26.22
C ARG A 56 2.64 -1.89 27.52
N MET A 57 1.99 -2.29 28.57
CA MET A 57 2.36 -1.91 29.92
C MET A 57 2.61 -3.15 30.78
N PRO A 58 3.45 -3.09 31.81
CA PRO A 58 3.62 -4.18 32.77
C PRO A 58 2.28 -4.53 33.45
N GLY A 59 1.94 -5.81 33.44
CA GLY A 59 0.69 -6.33 34.00
C GLY A 59 -0.43 -6.37 32.98
N GLU A 60 -1.34 -5.41 32.99
CA GLU A 60 -2.50 -5.38 32.11
C GLU A 60 -2.25 -4.50 30.86
N SER A 61 -2.58 -5.02 29.68
CA SER A 61 -2.40 -4.26 28.44
C SER A 61 -3.38 -3.12 28.26
N GLY A 62 -3.01 -2.07 27.52
CA GLY A 62 -3.91 -0.96 27.23
C GLY A 62 -5.13 -1.33 26.40
N LEU A 63 -5.08 -2.44 25.64
CA LEU A 63 -6.26 -2.96 24.92
C LEU A 63 -7.30 -3.52 25.90
N VAL A 64 -6.87 -4.24 26.94
CA VAL A 64 -7.76 -4.73 28.00
C VAL A 64 -8.33 -3.56 28.80
N LEU A 65 -7.51 -2.54 29.07
CA LEU A 65 -8.00 -1.30 29.70
C LEU A 65 -9.05 -0.63 28.81
N LEU A 66 -8.82 -0.54 27.49
CA LEU A 66 -9.76 0.01 26.51
C LEU A 66 -11.12 -0.70 26.58
N GLU A 67 -11.13 -2.03 26.56
CA GLU A 67 -12.36 -2.83 26.66
C GLU A 67 -13.14 -2.53 27.92
N LYS A 68 -12.47 -2.57 29.08
CA LYS A 68 -13.09 -2.29 30.38
C LYS A 68 -13.65 -0.86 30.45
N VAL A 69 -12.87 0.10 29.94
CA VAL A 69 -13.28 1.51 29.88
C VAL A 69 -14.49 1.66 28.96
N LYS A 70 -14.48 1.05 27.80
CA LYS A 70 -15.61 1.12 26.84
C LYS A 70 -16.86 0.40 27.32
N ALA A 71 -16.73 -0.71 28.03
CA ALA A 71 -17.86 -1.40 28.66
C ALA A 71 -18.58 -0.52 29.67
N ARG A 72 -17.87 0.32 30.43
CA ARG A 72 -18.41 1.19 31.45
C ARG A 72 -18.74 2.60 30.95
N PHE A 73 -17.92 3.13 30.06
CA PHE A 73 -18.03 4.48 29.50
C PHE A 73 -17.93 4.43 27.96
N PRO A 74 -18.96 3.95 27.24
CA PRO A 74 -18.94 3.77 25.80
C PRO A 74 -18.57 5.03 25.00
N GLN A 75 -18.94 6.20 25.56
CA GLN A 75 -18.72 7.51 24.92
C GLN A 75 -17.31 8.09 25.13
N LEU A 76 -16.53 7.53 26.07
CA LEU A 76 -15.21 8.07 26.38
C LEU A 76 -14.26 7.82 25.21
N PRO A 77 -13.73 8.86 24.54
CA PRO A 77 -12.75 8.69 23.49
C PRO A 77 -11.42 8.23 24.10
N VAL A 78 -10.89 7.12 23.55
CA VAL A 78 -9.61 6.55 23.95
C VAL A 78 -8.68 6.56 22.76
N ILE A 79 -7.53 7.20 22.89
CA ILE A 79 -6.43 7.19 21.94
C ILE A 79 -5.44 6.11 22.37
N ILE A 80 -5.17 5.15 21.52
CA ILE A 80 -4.22 4.08 21.81
C ILE A 80 -2.85 4.45 21.26
N MET A 81 -1.82 4.41 22.12
CA MET A 81 -0.42 4.61 21.75
C MET A 81 0.31 3.28 21.69
N THR A 82 1.25 3.11 20.76
CA THR A 82 2.02 1.86 20.66
C THR A 82 3.39 2.05 20.01
N ALA A 83 4.38 1.31 20.51
CA ALA A 83 5.69 1.18 19.89
C ALA A 83 5.69 0.20 18.70
N TYR A 84 4.64 -0.56 18.50
CA TYR A 84 4.50 -1.53 17.41
C TYR A 84 3.58 -0.99 16.34
N SER A 85 4.14 -0.83 15.16
CA SER A 85 3.48 -0.33 13.97
C SER A 85 3.01 -1.49 13.08
N ASP A 86 2.33 -2.47 13.68
CA ASP A 86 1.68 -3.56 12.96
C ASP A 86 0.18 -3.30 12.79
N LEU A 87 -0.36 -3.88 11.73
CA LEU A 87 -1.76 -3.72 11.37
C LEU A 87 -2.70 -4.27 12.46
N ASP A 88 -2.37 -5.42 13.04
CA ASP A 88 -3.25 -6.10 13.98
C ASP A 88 -3.46 -5.28 15.27
N SER A 89 -2.41 -4.62 15.77
CA SER A 89 -2.50 -3.70 16.90
C SER A 89 -3.40 -2.50 16.59
N ALA A 90 -3.26 -1.90 15.40
CA ALA A 90 -4.09 -0.78 14.97
C ALA A 90 -5.56 -1.20 14.81
N VAL A 91 -5.81 -2.33 14.16
CA VAL A 91 -7.17 -2.85 13.94
C VAL A 91 -7.82 -3.27 15.26
N SER A 92 -7.09 -3.95 16.15
CA SER A 92 -7.61 -4.34 17.47
C SER A 92 -7.99 -3.10 18.30
N ALA A 93 -7.20 -2.03 18.26
CA ALA A 93 -7.54 -0.78 18.92
C ALA A 93 -8.87 -0.19 18.38
N PHE A 94 -9.04 -0.13 17.05
CA PHE A 94 -10.30 0.37 16.47
C PHE A 94 -11.49 -0.56 16.72
N GLN A 95 -11.31 -1.87 16.70
CA GLN A 95 -12.36 -2.84 17.04
C GLN A 95 -12.77 -2.74 18.50
N GLY A 96 -11.80 -2.55 19.42
CA GLY A 96 -12.09 -2.26 20.84
C GLY A 96 -12.71 -0.88 21.08
N GLY A 97 -13.04 -0.14 20.02
CA GLY A 97 -13.70 1.15 20.09
C GLY A 97 -12.76 2.31 20.40
N ALA A 98 -11.47 2.20 20.11
CA ALA A 98 -10.56 3.33 20.20
C ALA A 98 -11.02 4.48 19.28
N PHE A 99 -10.88 5.70 19.75
CA PHE A 99 -11.15 6.89 18.96
C PHE A 99 -10.10 7.06 17.85
N GLU A 100 -8.83 6.86 18.22
CA GLU A 100 -7.71 6.97 17.28
C GLU A 100 -6.53 6.14 17.79
N TYR A 101 -5.57 5.91 16.87
CA TYR A 101 -4.35 5.16 17.08
C TYR A 101 -3.14 6.06 16.81
N LEU A 102 -2.17 6.10 17.74
CA LEU A 102 -0.98 6.95 17.67
C LEU A 102 0.29 6.09 17.77
N PRO A 103 1.00 5.83 16.65
CA PRO A 103 2.25 5.06 16.66
C PRO A 103 3.39 5.86 17.30
N LYS A 104 4.20 5.21 18.12
CA LYS A 104 5.45 5.75 18.68
C LYS A 104 6.63 5.43 17.73
N PRO A 105 7.58 6.35 17.48
CA PRO A 105 7.61 7.73 17.97
C PRO A 105 6.61 8.64 17.24
N PHE A 106 6.02 9.59 17.94
CA PHE A 106 5.02 10.52 17.41
C PHE A 106 5.46 11.98 17.58
N ASP A 107 4.94 12.83 16.72
CA ASP A 107 5.03 14.28 16.89
C ASP A 107 4.12 14.73 18.02
N VAL A 108 4.64 15.60 18.90
CA VAL A 108 3.94 16.06 20.10
C VAL A 108 2.74 16.94 19.74
N ASP A 109 2.88 17.78 18.71
CA ASP A 109 1.79 18.67 18.27
C ASP A 109 0.67 17.86 17.63
N GLN A 110 1.00 16.77 16.92
CA GLN A 110 0.02 15.80 16.41
C GLN A 110 -0.75 15.10 17.55
N ALA A 111 -0.05 14.70 18.62
CA ALA A 111 -0.70 14.09 19.79
C ALA A 111 -1.68 15.05 20.47
N VAL A 112 -1.31 16.32 20.61
CA VAL A 112 -2.18 17.36 21.16
C VAL A 112 -3.42 17.61 20.30
N GLU A 113 -3.24 17.66 18.98
CA GLU A 113 -4.37 17.82 18.03
C GLU A 113 -5.35 16.65 18.13
N LEU A 114 -4.85 15.42 18.22
CA LEU A 114 -5.69 14.24 18.44
C LEU A 114 -6.47 14.31 19.75
N VAL A 115 -5.85 14.78 20.83
CA VAL A 115 -6.53 14.98 22.11
C VAL A 115 -7.62 16.05 21.98
N ARG A 116 -7.38 17.16 21.31
CA ARG A 116 -8.41 18.18 21.06
C ARG A 116 -9.61 17.62 20.30
N ARG A 117 -9.35 16.87 19.24
CA ARG A 117 -10.39 16.19 18.46
C ARG A 117 -11.15 15.17 19.30
N ALA A 118 -10.46 14.41 20.13
CA ALA A 118 -11.08 13.46 21.07
C ALA A 118 -12.01 14.16 22.08
N ILE A 119 -11.59 15.30 22.64
CA ILE A 119 -12.40 16.12 23.55
C ILE A 119 -13.67 16.64 22.84
N GLU A 120 -13.54 17.05 21.59
CA GLU A 120 -14.65 17.56 20.77
C GLU A 120 -15.66 16.46 20.43
N GLU A 121 -15.17 15.26 20.08
CA GLU A 121 -15.97 14.06 19.79
C GLU A 121 -16.66 13.50 21.04
N SER A 122 -16.06 13.63 22.23
CA SER A 122 -16.70 13.20 23.50
C SER A 122 -18.06 13.87 23.74
N ARG A 123 -18.32 14.95 23.01
CA ARG A 123 -19.59 15.71 23.05
C ARG A 123 -20.64 15.17 22.07
N THR A 124 -20.32 14.20 21.17
CA THR A 124 -21.17 13.96 19.99
C THR A 124 -21.64 12.50 19.74
N ARG A 125 -20.95 11.38 20.12
CA ARG A 125 -21.35 10.01 19.68
C ARG A 125 -20.96 8.83 20.58
N GLY A 126 -21.57 7.66 20.27
CA GLY A 126 -21.35 6.32 20.85
C GLY A 126 -21.33 5.13 19.89
N THR A 127 -20.61 4.14 20.27
CA THR A 127 -20.60 2.64 20.26
C THR A 127 -20.20 1.87 19.00
N VAL A 128 -19.51 0.75 19.02
CA VAL A 128 -18.92 -0.39 19.76
C VAL A 128 -18.67 -1.55 18.76
N PRO A 129 -18.15 -2.78 18.99
CA PRO A 129 -16.90 -3.40 19.41
C PRO A 129 -16.27 -4.47 18.46
N GLU A 130 -15.30 -5.15 18.73
CA GLU A 130 -14.53 -6.27 19.31
C GLU A 130 -13.84 -7.22 18.28
N GLU A 131 -12.91 -7.91 18.54
CA GLU A 131 -11.61 -8.48 18.83
C GLU A 131 -11.08 -9.56 17.85
N SER A 132 -9.79 -9.69 17.69
CA SER A 132 -8.95 -10.88 17.93
C SER A 132 -7.61 -10.89 17.16
N SER A 133 -6.58 -11.48 17.77
CA SER A 133 -5.16 -11.47 17.42
C SER A 133 -4.72 -12.61 16.51
N THR A 134 -3.85 -12.32 15.56
CA THR A 134 -2.95 -13.29 14.86
C THR A 134 -1.75 -12.53 14.26
N VAL A 135 -0.68 -13.27 13.92
CA VAL A 135 0.61 -12.77 13.43
C VAL A 135 0.44 -11.71 12.31
N PRO A 136 1.15 -10.57 12.37
CA PRO A 136 0.99 -9.50 11.40
C PRO A 136 1.44 -9.93 10.01
N GLU A 137 0.53 -9.89 9.04
CA GLU A 137 0.83 -10.15 7.63
C GLU A 137 1.36 -8.90 6.91
N ILE A 138 1.08 -7.71 7.46
CA ILE A 138 1.51 -6.43 6.88
C ILE A 138 2.30 -5.66 7.91
N LEU A 139 3.54 -5.33 7.55
CA LEU A 139 4.47 -4.57 8.37
C LEU A 139 4.71 -3.18 7.78
N GLY A 140 4.87 -2.18 8.64
CA GLY A 140 5.23 -0.83 8.21
C GLY A 140 5.23 0.17 9.37
N GLN A 141 6.28 0.98 9.47
CA GLN A 141 6.45 2.05 10.46
C GLN A 141 6.31 3.44 9.83
N ALA A 142 6.52 3.52 8.52
CA ALA A 142 6.43 4.77 7.79
C ALA A 142 5.04 5.42 7.96
N PRO A 143 4.97 6.77 8.11
CA PRO A 143 3.71 7.49 8.28
C PRO A 143 2.67 7.16 7.20
N ALA A 144 3.11 6.99 5.95
CA ALA A 144 2.23 6.61 4.85
C ALA A 144 1.58 5.23 5.04
N MET A 145 2.29 4.24 5.64
CA MET A 145 1.70 2.93 5.96
C MET A 145 0.77 2.99 7.16
N GLN A 146 1.06 3.86 8.13
CA GLN A 146 0.19 4.07 9.28
C GLN A 146 -1.17 4.66 8.87
N GLU A 147 -1.22 5.51 7.84
CA GLU A 147 -2.48 5.97 7.24
C GLU A 147 -3.28 4.82 6.62
N VAL A 148 -2.59 3.90 5.93
CA VAL A 148 -3.21 2.68 5.39
C VAL A 148 -3.80 1.82 6.51
N PHE A 149 -3.07 1.60 7.61
CA PHE A 149 -3.54 0.82 8.75
C PHE A 149 -4.77 1.44 9.42
N ARG A 150 -4.76 2.76 9.62
CA ARG A 150 -5.94 3.51 10.11
C ARG A 150 -7.15 3.35 9.19
N ALA A 151 -6.92 3.47 7.88
CA ALA A 151 -7.98 3.29 6.90
C ALA A 151 -8.54 1.85 6.93
N ILE A 152 -7.68 0.82 6.99
CA ILE A 152 -8.11 -0.59 7.12
C ILE A 152 -8.96 -0.77 8.37
N GLY A 153 -8.51 -0.25 9.53
CA GLY A 153 -9.25 -0.36 10.79
C GLY A 153 -10.67 0.22 10.70
N ARG A 154 -10.80 1.42 10.12
CA ARG A 154 -12.12 2.08 9.90
C ARG A 154 -12.99 1.34 8.89
N LEU A 155 -12.40 0.80 7.82
CA LEU A 155 -13.11 0.16 6.72
C LEU A 155 -13.42 -1.32 6.99
N ALA A 156 -12.77 -1.92 7.96
CA ALA A 156 -12.94 -3.33 8.29
C ALA A 156 -14.42 -3.67 8.57
N GLN A 157 -15.11 -2.84 9.34
CA GLN A 157 -16.53 -3.03 9.68
C GLN A 157 -17.51 -2.56 8.59
N SER A 158 -17.03 -1.93 7.53
CA SER A 158 -17.87 -1.44 6.44
C SER A 158 -18.18 -2.54 5.42
N HIS A 159 -19.38 -2.52 4.86
CA HIS A 159 -19.76 -3.34 3.70
C HIS A 159 -19.49 -2.65 2.36
N ALA A 160 -18.98 -1.42 2.37
CA ALA A 160 -18.72 -0.65 1.17
C ALA A 160 -17.65 -1.32 0.27
N THR A 161 -17.79 -1.08 -1.02
CA THR A 161 -16.76 -1.43 -2.00
C THR A 161 -15.51 -0.58 -1.75
N VAL A 162 -14.34 -1.23 -1.76
CA VAL A 162 -13.05 -0.58 -1.58
C VAL A 162 -12.21 -0.75 -2.83
N MET A 163 -11.67 0.36 -3.33
CA MET A 163 -10.70 0.38 -4.43
C MET A 163 -9.30 0.59 -3.87
N ILE A 164 -8.41 -0.38 -4.08
CA ILE A 164 -7.01 -0.33 -3.64
C ILE A 164 -6.14 0.07 -4.83
N ASN A 165 -5.57 1.26 -4.78
CA ASN A 165 -4.62 1.75 -5.77
C ASN A 165 -3.19 1.63 -5.26
N GLY A 166 -2.27 1.12 -6.08
CA GLY A 166 -0.86 1.03 -5.74
C GLY A 166 -0.07 0.26 -6.79
N GLU A 167 1.22 0.52 -6.84
CA GLU A 167 2.11 -0.12 -7.82
C GLU A 167 2.13 -1.65 -7.69
N SER A 168 2.57 -2.33 -8.76
CA SER A 168 2.75 -3.78 -8.71
C SER A 168 3.75 -4.17 -7.61
N GLY A 169 3.46 -5.25 -6.87
CA GLY A 169 4.31 -5.72 -5.78
C GLY A 169 4.26 -4.89 -4.49
N SER A 170 3.39 -3.87 -4.37
CA SER A 170 3.24 -3.05 -3.16
C SER A 170 2.52 -3.76 -2.01
N GLY A 171 1.77 -4.87 -2.27
CA GLY A 171 1.04 -5.64 -1.26
C GLY A 171 -0.48 -5.46 -1.29
N LYS A 172 -1.08 -5.07 -2.41
CA LYS A 172 -2.54 -4.84 -2.56
C LYS A 172 -3.39 -6.02 -2.08
N GLU A 173 -3.00 -7.25 -2.41
CA GLU A 173 -3.73 -8.45 -1.99
C GLU A 173 -3.68 -8.65 -0.46
N LEU A 174 -2.53 -8.38 0.19
CA LEU A 174 -2.41 -8.47 1.65
C LEU A 174 -3.37 -7.49 2.34
N VAL A 175 -3.50 -6.27 1.80
CA VAL A 175 -4.46 -5.27 2.28
C VAL A 175 -5.90 -5.76 2.11
N ALA A 176 -6.25 -6.38 0.97
CA ALA A 176 -7.57 -6.94 0.75
C ALA A 176 -7.89 -8.10 1.70
N ARG A 177 -6.91 -8.98 1.97
CA ARG A 177 -7.02 -10.06 2.96
C ARG A 177 -7.20 -9.50 4.38
N ALA A 178 -6.48 -8.44 4.73
CA ALA A 178 -6.63 -7.78 6.02
C ALA A 178 -8.04 -7.17 6.18
N LEU A 179 -8.54 -6.46 5.17
CA LEU A 179 -9.91 -5.93 5.16
C LEU A 179 -10.98 -7.02 5.32
N HIS A 180 -10.77 -8.21 4.75
CA HIS A 180 -11.65 -9.35 4.93
C HIS A 180 -11.55 -9.94 6.34
N ARG A 181 -10.31 -10.23 6.80
CA ARG A 181 -10.04 -10.87 8.11
C ARG A 181 -10.63 -10.08 9.27
N HIS A 182 -10.57 -8.76 9.19
CA HIS A 182 -11.09 -7.88 10.23
C HIS A 182 -12.55 -7.44 10.00
N SER A 183 -13.24 -8.02 9.03
CA SER A 183 -14.64 -7.70 8.72
C SER A 183 -15.62 -8.63 9.44
N PRO A 184 -16.91 -8.25 9.52
CA PRO A 184 -17.97 -9.16 10.00
C PRO A 184 -18.07 -10.47 9.19
N ARG A 185 -17.47 -10.51 7.97
CA ARG A 185 -17.44 -11.67 7.07
C ARG A 185 -16.17 -12.54 7.22
N LYS A 186 -15.39 -12.37 8.27
CA LYS A 186 -14.08 -13.03 8.48
C LYS A 186 -14.13 -14.57 8.45
N GLN A 187 -15.28 -15.16 8.79
CA GLN A 187 -15.51 -16.61 8.76
C GLN A 187 -16.03 -17.12 7.41
N ALA A 188 -16.39 -16.22 6.52
CA ALA A 188 -16.91 -16.54 5.19
C ALA A 188 -15.77 -16.61 4.16
N PRO A 189 -16.00 -17.11 2.93
CA PRO A 189 -14.95 -17.25 1.93
C PRO A 189 -14.30 -15.92 1.52
N PHE A 190 -12.97 -15.91 1.37
CA PHE A 190 -12.22 -14.90 0.64
C PHE A 190 -11.77 -15.48 -0.69
N ILE A 191 -12.33 -14.99 -1.78
CA ILE A 191 -12.00 -15.45 -3.13
C ILE A 191 -11.23 -14.33 -3.83
N ALA A 192 -10.00 -14.63 -4.26
CA ALA A 192 -9.17 -13.72 -5.04
C ALA A 192 -9.12 -14.16 -6.51
N ILE A 193 -9.18 -13.21 -7.41
CA ILE A 193 -9.01 -13.43 -8.84
C ILE A 193 -8.22 -12.28 -9.46
N ASN A 194 -7.18 -12.60 -10.21
CA ASN A 194 -6.43 -11.64 -11.00
C ASN A 194 -7.00 -11.62 -12.41
N THR A 195 -7.60 -10.49 -12.82
CA THR A 195 -8.30 -10.38 -14.11
C THR A 195 -7.34 -10.32 -15.30
N ALA A 196 -6.08 -9.89 -15.08
CA ALA A 196 -5.06 -9.87 -16.12
C ALA A 196 -4.42 -11.24 -16.37
N ALA A 197 -4.46 -12.15 -15.38
CA ALA A 197 -3.81 -13.47 -15.47
C ALA A 197 -4.65 -14.52 -16.21
N ILE A 198 -5.92 -14.25 -16.45
CA ILE A 198 -6.86 -15.19 -17.07
C ILE A 198 -7.15 -14.75 -18.52
N PRO A 199 -7.08 -15.67 -19.50
CA PRO A 199 -7.48 -15.36 -20.86
C PRO A 199 -8.92 -14.79 -20.93
N LYS A 200 -9.11 -13.77 -21.77
CA LYS A 200 -10.39 -13.02 -21.85
C LYS A 200 -11.59 -13.92 -22.07
N ASP A 201 -11.45 -14.92 -22.92
CA ASP A 201 -12.52 -15.88 -23.28
C ASP A 201 -12.92 -16.77 -22.09
N LEU A 202 -12.05 -16.98 -21.11
CA LEU A 202 -12.30 -17.79 -19.92
C LEU A 202 -12.75 -16.96 -18.72
N LEU A 203 -12.37 -15.68 -18.68
CA LEU A 203 -12.61 -14.81 -17.53
C LEU A 203 -14.10 -14.67 -17.17
N GLU A 204 -14.97 -14.64 -18.20
CA GLU A 204 -16.41 -14.60 -18.02
C GLU A 204 -16.93 -15.83 -17.28
N SER A 205 -16.53 -17.00 -17.75
CA SER A 205 -16.91 -18.28 -17.14
C SER A 205 -16.32 -18.47 -15.75
N GLU A 206 -15.09 -17.99 -15.50
CA GLU A 206 -14.49 -18.01 -14.17
C GLU A 206 -15.22 -17.10 -13.18
N LEU A 207 -15.60 -15.88 -13.60
CA LEU A 207 -16.32 -14.93 -12.73
C LEU A 207 -17.73 -15.35 -12.42
N PHE A 208 -18.52 -15.67 -13.45
CA PHE A 208 -19.97 -15.85 -13.35
C PHE A 208 -20.43 -17.32 -13.42
N GLY A 209 -19.51 -18.25 -13.76
CA GLY A 209 -19.85 -19.64 -13.98
C GLY A 209 -20.54 -19.87 -15.35
N HIS A 210 -20.81 -21.13 -15.67
CA HIS A 210 -21.50 -21.51 -16.90
C HIS A 210 -22.45 -22.66 -16.68
N GLU A 211 -23.49 -22.68 -17.49
CA GLU A 211 -24.40 -23.81 -17.60
C GLU A 211 -23.84 -24.86 -18.57
N ARG A 212 -24.33 -26.11 -18.45
CA ARG A 212 -23.96 -27.17 -19.37
C ARG A 212 -24.37 -26.80 -20.80
N GLY A 213 -23.42 -26.90 -21.74
CA GLY A 213 -23.65 -26.56 -23.15
C GLY A 213 -23.53 -25.09 -23.51
N ALA A 214 -23.07 -24.23 -22.59
CA ALA A 214 -22.94 -22.79 -22.81
C ALA A 214 -21.92 -22.44 -23.93
N PHE A 215 -20.91 -23.28 -24.10
CA PHE A 215 -19.90 -23.18 -25.18
C PHE A 215 -19.29 -24.56 -25.47
N THR A 216 -18.51 -24.66 -26.54
CA THR A 216 -17.82 -25.91 -26.92
C THR A 216 -16.82 -26.30 -25.82
N GLY A 217 -17.10 -27.43 -25.14
CA GLY A 217 -16.32 -27.88 -23.98
C GLY A 217 -17.01 -27.71 -22.62
N ALA A 218 -18.16 -27.04 -22.55
CA ALA A 218 -18.94 -26.90 -21.32
C ALA A 218 -19.76 -28.19 -21.03
N ASN A 219 -19.08 -29.28 -20.72
CA ASN A 219 -19.69 -30.57 -20.49
C ASN A 219 -20.51 -30.67 -19.19
N THR A 220 -20.17 -29.86 -18.21
CA THR A 220 -20.81 -29.79 -16.89
C THR A 220 -21.07 -28.34 -16.49
N GLN A 221 -22.06 -28.14 -15.63
CA GLN A 221 -22.28 -26.85 -14.99
C GLN A 221 -21.13 -26.54 -14.03
N ARG A 222 -20.64 -25.28 -13.99
CA ARG A 222 -19.58 -24.83 -13.08
C ARG A 222 -19.98 -23.54 -12.37
N ARG A 223 -19.74 -23.49 -11.06
CA ARG A 223 -19.94 -22.29 -10.24
C ARG A 223 -18.84 -21.28 -10.50
N GLY A 224 -19.22 -20.00 -10.69
CA GLY A 224 -18.29 -18.87 -10.82
C GLY A 224 -17.76 -18.36 -9.48
N ARG A 225 -16.80 -17.43 -9.54
CA ARG A 225 -16.19 -16.83 -8.36
C ARG A 225 -17.19 -16.04 -7.51
N PHE A 226 -18.18 -15.40 -8.13
CA PHE A 226 -19.25 -14.73 -7.40
C PHE A 226 -20.08 -15.72 -6.55
N GLU A 227 -20.37 -16.90 -7.07
CA GLU A 227 -21.06 -17.95 -6.30
C GLU A 227 -20.18 -18.55 -5.19
N GLN A 228 -18.88 -18.71 -5.47
CA GLN A 228 -17.91 -19.23 -4.48
C GLN A 228 -17.70 -18.23 -3.33
N ALA A 229 -17.82 -16.93 -3.58
CA ALA A 229 -17.67 -15.87 -2.61
C ALA A 229 -18.97 -15.51 -1.87
N GLU A 230 -20.05 -16.30 -2.03
CA GLU A 230 -21.34 -16.01 -1.39
C GLU A 230 -21.22 -15.86 0.13
N GLY A 231 -21.79 -14.79 0.67
CA GLY A 231 -21.68 -14.40 2.07
C GLY A 231 -20.33 -13.79 2.46
N GLY A 232 -19.31 -13.90 1.60
CA GLY A 232 -17.93 -13.55 1.85
C GLY A 232 -17.44 -12.29 1.12
N THR A 233 -16.19 -12.36 0.65
CA THR A 233 -15.51 -11.26 -0.05
C THR A 233 -14.89 -11.75 -1.36
N LEU A 234 -15.13 -11.02 -2.44
CA LEU A 234 -14.48 -11.21 -3.74
C LEU A 234 -13.44 -10.10 -3.95
N PHE A 235 -12.19 -10.48 -4.11
CA PHE A 235 -11.10 -9.59 -4.46
C PHE A 235 -10.80 -9.68 -5.96
N LEU A 236 -10.96 -8.55 -6.65
CA LEU A 236 -10.69 -8.39 -8.08
C LEU A 236 -9.38 -7.64 -8.25
N ASP A 237 -8.29 -8.37 -8.51
CA ASP A 237 -6.99 -7.76 -8.77
C ASP A 237 -6.85 -7.39 -10.25
N GLU A 238 -6.13 -6.30 -10.50
CA GLU A 238 -5.87 -5.69 -11.82
C GLU A 238 -7.17 -5.40 -12.60
N ILE A 239 -8.17 -4.82 -11.90
CA ILE A 239 -9.49 -4.53 -12.48
C ILE A 239 -9.43 -3.64 -13.72
N GLY A 240 -8.38 -2.82 -13.86
CA GLY A 240 -8.14 -1.97 -15.03
C GLY A 240 -8.02 -2.75 -16.35
N ASP A 241 -7.59 -4.00 -16.31
CA ASP A 241 -7.43 -4.84 -17.49
C ASP A 241 -8.68 -5.66 -17.87
N MET A 242 -9.78 -5.45 -17.13
CA MET A 242 -11.04 -6.15 -17.40
C MET A 242 -11.61 -5.78 -18.78
N PRO A 243 -11.98 -6.75 -19.62
CA PRO A 243 -12.63 -6.50 -20.91
C PRO A 243 -13.95 -5.72 -20.78
N ALA A 244 -14.26 -4.83 -21.74
CA ALA A 244 -15.42 -3.94 -21.71
C ALA A 244 -16.75 -4.67 -21.53
N GLU A 245 -16.90 -5.85 -22.12
CA GLU A 245 -18.10 -6.69 -21.99
C GLU A 245 -18.32 -7.14 -20.55
N LEU A 246 -17.23 -7.52 -19.86
CA LEU A 246 -17.27 -7.96 -18.47
C LEU A 246 -17.46 -6.79 -17.50
N GLN A 247 -16.98 -5.60 -17.85
CA GLN A 247 -17.26 -4.38 -17.10
C GLN A 247 -18.78 -4.12 -17.01
N THR A 248 -19.51 -4.33 -18.11
CA THR A 248 -20.97 -4.19 -18.14
C THR A 248 -21.67 -5.22 -17.24
N ARG A 249 -21.20 -6.45 -17.23
CA ARG A 249 -21.75 -7.50 -16.37
C ARG A 249 -21.44 -7.24 -14.90
N LEU A 250 -20.21 -6.85 -14.59
CA LEU A 250 -19.80 -6.49 -13.23
C LEU A 250 -20.65 -5.33 -12.69
N LEU A 251 -20.86 -4.30 -13.50
CA LEU A 251 -21.73 -3.18 -13.13
C LEU A 251 -23.13 -3.63 -12.72
N ARG A 252 -23.75 -4.55 -13.46
CA ARG A 252 -25.07 -5.10 -13.11
C ARG A 252 -25.04 -5.79 -11.76
N VAL A 253 -24.02 -6.62 -11.50
CA VAL A 253 -23.89 -7.29 -10.18
C VAL A 253 -23.78 -6.28 -9.05
N LEU A 254 -22.97 -5.23 -9.23
CA LEU A 254 -22.75 -4.20 -8.21
C LEU A 254 -23.98 -3.30 -8.02
N SER A 255 -24.82 -3.12 -9.05
CA SER A 255 -26.01 -2.27 -9.01
C SER A 255 -27.24 -3.02 -8.56
N ASP A 256 -27.52 -4.14 -9.20
CA ASP A 256 -28.77 -4.88 -9.05
C ASP A 256 -28.66 -6.05 -8.05
N GLY A 257 -27.42 -6.41 -7.67
CA GLY A 257 -27.16 -7.53 -6.75
C GLY A 257 -27.46 -8.91 -7.35
N HIS A 258 -27.57 -9.01 -8.69
CA HIS A 258 -27.84 -10.27 -9.38
C HIS A 258 -26.95 -10.44 -10.61
N PHE A 259 -26.70 -11.70 -10.97
CA PHE A 259 -25.98 -12.06 -12.19
C PHE A 259 -26.56 -13.34 -12.81
N TYR A 260 -26.09 -13.66 -14.00
CA TYR A 260 -26.46 -14.87 -14.74
C TYR A 260 -25.22 -15.66 -15.10
N ARG A 261 -25.28 -16.98 -15.02
CA ARG A 261 -24.23 -17.83 -15.60
C ARG A 261 -24.18 -17.68 -17.11
N VAL A 262 -23.04 -17.98 -17.70
CA VAL A 262 -22.90 -18.04 -19.16
C VAL A 262 -23.83 -19.10 -19.70
N GLY A 263 -24.69 -18.76 -20.66
CA GLY A 263 -25.76 -19.66 -21.21
C GLY A 263 -26.96 -19.84 -20.28
N GLY A 264 -27.00 -19.26 -19.10
CA GLY A 264 -28.11 -19.36 -18.16
C GLY A 264 -29.12 -18.21 -18.26
N GLN A 265 -30.37 -18.48 -17.90
CA GLN A 265 -31.46 -17.50 -17.86
C GLN A 265 -31.96 -17.21 -16.43
N GLN A 266 -31.52 -17.98 -15.44
CA GLN A 266 -31.94 -17.79 -14.05
C GLN A 266 -31.05 -16.74 -13.37
N PRO A 267 -31.63 -15.68 -12.75
CA PRO A 267 -30.87 -14.71 -11.98
C PRO A 267 -30.39 -15.35 -10.67
N ILE A 268 -29.13 -15.13 -10.34
CA ILE A 268 -28.52 -15.57 -9.09
C ILE A 268 -28.23 -14.33 -8.27
N LYS A 269 -28.68 -14.30 -7.02
CA LYS A 269 -28.42 -13.21 -6.10
C LYS A 269 -26.96 -13.25 -5.62
N ALA A 270 -26.28 -12.13 -5.63
CA ALA A 270 -24.92 -11.98 -5.13
C ALA A 270 -24.93 -11.24 -3.79
N ASN A 271 -24.59 -11.93 -2.70
CA ASN A 271 -24.36 -11.32 -1.40
C ASN A 271 -22.84 -11.33 -1.12
N VAL A 272 -22.08 -10.53 -1.86
CA VAL A 272 -20.63 -10.53 -1.86
C VAL A 272 -20.12 -9.13 -1.61
N ARG A 273 -19.16 -8.97 -0.66
CA ARG A 273 -18.39 -7.74 -0.55
C ARG A 273 -17.32 -7.71 -1.65
N VAL A 274 -17.28 -6.67 -2.46
CA VAL A 274 -16.28 -6.53 -3.50
C VAL A 274 -15.16 -5.61 -3.05
N ILE A 275 -13.92 -6.06 -3.22
CA ILE A 275 -12.70 -5.26 -3.09
C ILE A 275 -12.01 -5.33 -4.45
N ALA A 276 -11.72 -4.20 -5.07
CA ALA A 276 -11.03 -4.13 -6.34
C ALA A 276 -9.62 -3.53 -6.15
N ALA A 277 -8.66 -3.95 -6.97
CA ALA A 277 -7.32 -3.39 -6.95
C ALA A 277 -6.79 -3.15 -8.36
N THR A 278 -5.95 -2.13 -8.50
CA THR A 278 -5.25 -1.85 -9.75
C THR A 278 -3.97 -1.03 -9.49
N HIS A 279 -2.99 -1.17 -10.39
CA HIS A 279 -1.83 -0.27 -10.45
C HIS A 279 -2.04 0.87 -11.45
N GLN A 280 -3.09 0.81 -12.27
CA GLN A 280 -3.35 1.77 -13.35
C GLN A 280 -4.17 2.97 -12.84
N ASN A 281 -4.03 4.10 -13.53
CA ASN A 281 -4.91 5.24 -13.34
C ASN A 281 -6.22 4.99 -14.08
N LEU A 282 -7.29 4.69 -13.34
CA LEU A 282 -8.60 4.40 -13.94
C LEU A 282 -9.25 5.65 -14.55
N GLU A 283 -8.97 6.85 -14.04
CA GLU A 283 -9.46 8.11 -14.60
C GLU A 283 -8.94 8.32 -16.03
N ASP A 284 -7.66 8.01 -16.26
CA ASP A 284 -7.08 8.08 -17.60
C ASP A 284 -7.71 7.01 -18.50
N ARG A 285 -7.89 5.79 -17.99
CA ARG A 285 -8.54 4.71 -18.76
C ARG A 285 -10.00 5.01 -19.10
N VAL A 286 -10.72 5.72 -18.25
CA VAL A 286 -12.08 6.21 -18.55
C VAL A 286 -12.03 7.24 -19.68
N ARG A 287 -11.08 8.18 -19.62
CA ARG A 287 -10.88 9.20 -20.67
C ARG A 287 -10.55 8.59 -22.03
N ASP A 288 -9.74 7.52 -22.02
CA ASP A 288 -9.33 6.78 -23.20
C ASP A 288 -10.41 5.81 -23.71
N GLY A 289 -11.56 5.70 -23.04
CA GLY A 289 -12.67 4.79 -23.41
C GLY A 289 -12.38 3.31 -23.15
N LEU A 290 -11.32 2.99 -22.40
CA LEU A 290 -10.92 1.62 -22.06
C LEU A 290 -11.59 1.10 -20.78
N PHE A 291 -12.14 2.00 -19.96
CA PHE A 291 -12.88 1.66 -18.74
C PHE A 291 -14.17 2.47 -18.68
N ARG A 292 -15.29 1.84 -18.29
CA ARG A 292 -16.59 2.51 -18.20
C ARG A 292 -16.65 3.45 -17.01
N GLU A 293 -17.14 4.65 -17.23
CA GLU A 293 -17.31 5.68 -16.20
C GLU A 293 -18.30 5.25 -15.09
N ASP A 294 -19.42 4.62 -15.48
CA ASP A 294 -20.44 4.16 -14.55
C ASP A 294 -19.91 3.06 -13.59
N LEU A 295 -19.12 2.12 -14.11
CA LEU A 295 -18.44 1.11 -13.30
C LEU A 295 -17.38 1.74 -12.39
N PHE A 296 -16.61 2.69 -12.92
CA PHE A 296 -15.62 3.42 -12.12
C PHE A 296 -16.25 4.06 -10.89
N HIS A 297 -17.35 4.79 -11.05
CA HIS A 297 -18.05 5.41 -9.92
C HIS A 297 -18.63 4.40 -8.93
N ARG A 298 -19.06 3.23 -9.41
CA ARG A 298 -19.60 2.17 -8.55
C ARG A 298 -18.53 1.43 -7.74
N LEU A 299 -17.32 1.29 -8.29
CA LEU A 299 -16.18 0.68 -7.62
C LEU A 299 -15.45 1.67 -6.72
N ASN A 300 -15.38 2.94 -7.10
CA ASN A 300 -14.60 3.98 -6.45
C ASN A 300 -15.37 4.67 -5.30
N VAL A 301 -16.09 3.90 -4.48
CA VAL A 301 -16.81 4.43 -3.31
C VAL A 301 -15.83 4.85 -2.23
N ILE A 302 -14.84 4.01 -1.93
CA ILE A 302 -13.77 4.31 -0.99
C ILE A 302 -12.45 3.95 -1.64
N ARG A 303 -11.56 4.94 -1.76
CA ARG A 303 -10.22 4.75 -2.32
C ARG A 303 -9.18 4.60 -1.22
N LEU A 304 -8.41 3.53 -1.29
CA LEU A 304 -7.25 3.28 -0.45
C LEU A 304 -5.99 3.27 -1.30
N ARG A 305 -5.11 4.26 -1.12
CA ARG A 305 -3.83 4.31 -1.80
C ARG A 305 -2.78 3.58 -0.97
N LEU A 306 -2.14 2.58 -1.57
CA LEU A 306 -1.02 1.86 -0.98
C LEU A 306 0.29 2.50 -1.46
N PRO A 307 1.16 3.00 -0.57
CA PRO A 307 2.39 3.66 -0.94
C PRO A 307 3.38 2.68 -1.57
N SER A 308 4.15 3.14 -2.55
CA SER A 308 5.29 2.41 -3.10
C SER A 308 6.41 2.28 -2.06
N LEU A 309 7.33 1.32 -2.23
CA LEU A 309 8.40 1.10 -1.27
C LEU A 309 9.35 2.31 -1.16
N ARG A 310 9.55 3.05 -2.26
CA ARG A 310 10.35 4.29 -2.25
C ARG A 310 9.70 5.45 -1.46
N GLU A 311 8.37 5.43 -1.26
CA GLU A 311 7.64 6.39 -0.41
C GLU A 311 7.66 6.00 1.07
N ARG A 312 8.16 4.79 1.39
CA ARG A 312 8.27 4.24 2.75
C ARG A 312 9.64 3.57 2.98
N ARG A 313 10.71 4.24 2.60
CA ARG A 313 12.09 3.71 2.70
C ARG A 313 12.50 3.32 4.12
N GLU A 314 11.86 3.93 5.11
CA GLU A 314 12.01 3.63 6.53
C GLU A 314 11.57 2.20 6.89
N ASP A 315 10.67 1.60 6.11
CA ASP A 315 10.19 0.24 6.32
C ASP A 315 11.15 -0.82 5.77
N ILE A 316 12.10 -0.45 4.90
CA ILE A 316 13.00 -1.40 4.24
C ILE A 316 13.78 -2.25 5.25
N PRO A 317 14.40 -1.70 6.32
CA PRO A 317 15.09 -2.51 7.31
C PRO A 317 14.18 -3.54 7.99
N LEU A 318 12.99 -3.14 8.41
CA LEU A 318 12.01 -4.00 9.07
C LEU A 318 11.56 -5.14 8.15
N LEU A 319 11.21 -4.81 6.90
CA LEU A 319 10.80 -5.78 5.89
C LEU A 319 11.92 -6.73 5.51
N ALA A 320 13.15 -6.22 5.34
CA ALA A 320 14.31 -7.06 5.02
C ALA A 320 14.61 -8.07 6.13
N HIS A 321 14.59 -7.65 7.40
CA HIS A 321 14.74 -8.58 8.52
C HIS A 321 13.65 -9.65 8.56
N HIS A 322 12.41 -9.26 8.32
CA HIS A 322 11.28 -10.20 8.26
C HIS A 322 11.46 -11.23 7.14
N PHE A 323 11.80 -10.79 5.92
CA PHE A 323 11.95 -11.69 4.78
C PHE A 323 13.18 -12.60 4.90
N LEU A 324 14.29 -12.12 5.45
CA LEU A 324 15.46 -12.95 5.72
C LEU A 324 15.15 -14.03 6.76
N ALA A 325 14.45 -13.68 7.83
CA ALA A 325 14.04 -14.65 8.84
C ALA A 325 13.07 -15.69 8.28
N ARG A 326 12.11 -15.28 7.48
CA ARG A 326 11.15 -16.15 6.80
C ARG A 326 11.84 -17.08 5.81
N SER A 327 12.70 -16.55 4.94
CA SER A 327 13.45 -17.35 3.97
C SER A 327 14.40 -18.37 4.65
N ALA A 328 15.02 -17.98 5.77
CA ALA A 328 15.87 -18.87 6.55
C ALA A 328 15.07 -20.04 7.15
N LEU A 329 13.87 -19.76 7.66
CA LEU A 329 12.97 -20.78 8.18
C LEU A 329 12.50 -21.75 7.08
N GLU A 330 12.11 -21.23 5.91
CA GLU A 330 11.67 -22.03 4.75
C GLU A 330 12.79 -22.94 4.21
N LEU A 331 14.02 -22.47 4.24
CA LEU A 331 15.20 -23.21 3.74
C LEU A 331 15.89 -24.05 4.81
N GLY A 332 15.51 -23.92 6.08
CA GLY A 332 16.15 -24.63 7.19
C GLY A 332 17.59 -24.21 7.46
N VAL A 333 17.93 -22.91 7.21
CA VAL A 333 19.26 -22.36 7.40
C VAL A 333 19.25 -21.26 8.48
N GLU A 334 20.43 -20.84 8.94
CA GLU A 334 20.53 -19.71 9.87
C GLU A 334 20.18 -18.39 9.18
N THR A 335 19.50 -17.51 9.93
CA THR A 335 19.06 -16.20 9.42
C THR A 335 20.27 -15.30 9.14
N LYS A 336 20.41 -14.82 7.92
CA LYS A 336 21.42 -13.82 7.52
C LYS A 336 21.19 -12.48 8.20
N ARG A 337 22.27 -11.72 8.44
CA ARG A 337 22.23 -10.41 9.07
C ARG A 337 22.81 -9.36 8.12
N LEU A 338 22.02 -8.33 7.81
CA LEU A 338 22.48 -7.19 7.02
C LEU A 338 23.33 -6.25 7.88
N THR A 339 24.45 -5.78 7.33
CA THR A 339 25.23 -4.72 7.97
C THR A 339 24.46 -3.39 7.98
N PRO A 340 24.74 -2.46 8.91
CA PRO A 340 24.16 -1.12 8.87
C PRO A 340 24.44 -0.38 7.56
N THR A 341 25.59 -0.65 6.92
CA THR A 341 25.98 -0.11 5.62
C THR A 341 25.07 -0.65 4.51
N ALA A 342 24.86 -1.97 4.47
CA ALA A 342 23.96 -2.61 3.50
C ALA A 342 22.52 -2.11 3.66
N LEU A 343 22.00 -2.00 4.89
CA LEU A 343 20.65 -1.46 5.15
C LEU A 343 20.51 -0.02 4.65
N LYS A 344 21.46 0.87 4.98
CA LYS A 344 21.44 2.26 4.49
C LYS A 344 21.50 2.30 2.95
N TYR A 345 22.30 1.45 2.33
CA TYR A 345 22.39 1.37 0.89
C TYR A 345 21.07 0.93 0.27
N MET A 346 20.43 -0.12 0.81
CA MET A 346 19.13 -0.60 0.35
C MET A 346 18.04 0.49 0.45
N GLN A 347 18.08 1.36 1.46
CA GLN A 347 17.17 2.49 1.58
C GLN A 347 17.34 3.55 0.49
N THR A 348 18.47 3.58 -0.22
CA THR A 348 18.69 4.48 -1.37
C THR A 348 18.13 3.95 -2.68
N LEU A 349 17.83 2.66 -2.77
CA LEU A 349 17.30 2.00 -3.97
C LEU A 349 15.82 2.31 -4.18
N ASP A 350 15.38 2.35 -5.43
CA ASP A 350 14.01 2.71 -5.78
C ASP A 350 13.03 1.52 -5.77
N PHE A 351 13.52 0.29 -5.88
CA PHE A 351 12.71 -0.94 -5.89
C PHE A 351 11.46 -0.84 -6.79
N PRO A 352 11.59 -0.79 -8.13
CA PRO A 352 10.44 -0.69 -9.03
C PRO A 352 9.46 -1.86 -8.90
N GLY A 353 9.89 -3.02 -8.43
CA GLY A 353 9.05 -4.17 -8.06
C GLY A 353 8.56 -4.15 -6.62
N ASN A 354 8.79 -3.04 -5.89
CA ASN A 354 8.32 -2.80 -4.52
C ASN A 354 8.70 -3.92 -3.53
N VAL A 355 7.77 -4.30 -2.65
CA VAL A 355 7.99 -5.32 -1.61
C VAL A 355 8.29 -6.68 -2.20
N ARG A 356 7.68 -7.04 -3.35
CA ARG A 356 7.97 -8.32 -4.02
C ARG A 356 9.44 -8.40 -4.49
N GLN A 357 10.01 -7.29 -4.97
CA GLN A 357 11.43 -7.25 -5.34
C GLN A 357 12.33 -7.35 -4.10
N LEU A 358 11.98 -6.68 -3.00
CA LEU A 358 12.72 -6.78 -1.74
C LEU A 358 12.67 -8.20 -1.16
N GLU A 359 11.51 -8.85 -1.18
CA GLU A 359 11.33 -10.24 -0.74
C GLU A 359 12.21 -11.19 -1.58
N ASN A 360 12.16 -11.07 -2.93
CA ASN A 360 13.01 -11.85 -3.82
C ASN A 360 14.50 -11.60 -3.57
N LEU A 361 14.89 -10.36 -3.31
CA LEU A 361 16.28 -10.02 -2.95
C LEU A 361 16.70 -10.71 -1.64
N CYS A 362 15.87 -10.66 -0.61
CA CYS A 362 16.16 -11.31 0.67
C CYS A 362 16.26 -12.84 0.53
N HIS A 363 15.37 -13.43 -0.26
CA HIS A 363 15.45 -14.87 -0.58
C HIS A 363 16.74 -15.21 -1.32
N TRP A 364 17.11 -14.42 -2.35
CA TRP A 364 18.37 -14.58 -3.08
C TRP A 364 19.58 -14.45 -2.15
N LEU A 365 19.61 -13.45 -1.26
CA LEU A 365 20.70 -13.27 -0.29
C LEU A 365 20.79 -14.44 0.68
N THR A 366 19.68 -15.01 1.11
CA THR A 366 19.68 -16.18 1.98
C THR A 366 20.36 -17.39 1.33
N VAL A 367 20.20 -17.56 0.01
CA VAL A 367 20.78 -18.67 -0.75
C VAL A 367 22.22 -18.38 -1.19
N MET A 368 22.48 -17.18 -1.69
CA MET A 368 23.71 -16.87 -2.46
C MET A 368 24.81 -16.16 -1.65
N ALA A 369 24.48 -15.46 -0.56
CA ALA A 369 25.50 -14.77 0.22
C ALA A 369 26.42 -15.79 0.92
N PRO A 370 27.76 -15.66 0.80
CA PRO A 370 28.70 -16.67 1.31
C PRO A 370 28.80 -16.66 2.85
N GLY A 371 28.60 -15.50 3.49
CA GLY A 371 28.72 -15.33 4.95
C GLY A 371 27.38 -15.21 5.65
N GLN A 372 27.39 -15.27 6.99
CA GLN A 372 26.20 -14.98 7.83
C GLN A 372 25.87 -13.50 7.87
N THR A 373 26.90 -12.64 7.72
CA THR A 373 26.76 -11.19 7.64
C THR A 373 26.83 -10.77 6.18
N VAL A 374 25.82 -10.03 5.72
CA VAL A 374 25.68 -9.56 4.34
C VAL A 374 26.02 -8.07 4.28
N ASP A 375 26.96 -7.71 3.40
CA ASP A 375 27.34 -6.33 3.15
C ASP A 375 26.96 -5.90 1.73
N VAL A 376 27.20 -4.63 1.37
CA VAL A 376 26.90 -4.06 0.03
C VAL A 376 27.57 -4.87 -1.09
N ALA A 377 28.77 -5.42 -0.84
CA ALA A 377 29.50 -6.26 -1.80
C ALA A 377 28.74 -7.56 -2.18
N ASP A 378 27.91 -8.08 -1.27
CA ASP A 378 27.15 -9.31 -1.46
C ASP A 378 25.81 -9.09 -2.21
N LEU A 379 25.41 -7.83 -2.42
CA LEU A 379 24.23 -7.50 -3.21
C LEU A 379 24.45 -7.82 -4.70
N PRO A 380 23.41 -8.18 -5.46
CA PRO A 380 23.47 -8.36 -6.90
C PRO A 380 24.09 -7.15 -7.61
N SER A 381 24.91 -7.40 -8.67
CA SER A 381 25.60 -6.35 -9.44
C SER A 381 24.66 -5.27 -9.95
N GLU A 382 23.47 -5.67 -10.43
CA GLU A 382 22.45 -4.80 -10.99
C GLU A 382 21.96 -3.75 -9.96
N LEU A 383 21.85 -4.15 -8.70
CA LEU A 383 21.45 -3.23 -7.62
C LEU A 383 22.59 -2.33 -7.16
N ARG A 384 23.84 -2.82 -7.21
CA ARG A 384 25.02 -2.01 -6.90
C ARG A 384 25.24 -0.89 -7.93
N GLU A 385 24.95 -1.15 -9.19
CA GLU A 385 25.07 -0.17 -10.27
C GLU A 385 23.93 0.87 -10.28
N GLN A 386 22.74 0.52 -9.77
CA GLN A 386 21.60 1.46 -9.69
C GLN A 386 21.88 2.68 -8.80
N ALA A 387 22.53 2.48 -7.66
CA ALA A 387 22.85 3.60 -6.77
C ALA A 387 24.05 4.45 -7.28
N ALA A 388 24.84 3.91 -8.19
CA ALA A 388 25.90 4.69 -8.88
C ALA A 388 25.33 5.59 -10.01
N ARG A 389 24.08 5.38 -10.41
CA ARG A 389 23.39 6.30 -11.33
C ARG A 389 22.81 7.42 -10.46
N PRO A 390 23.21 8.69 -10.63
CA PRO A 390 22.55 9.79 -9.96
C PRO A 390 21.04 9.69 -10.30
N VAL A 391 20.18 9.76 -9.28
CA VAL A 391 18.73 9.90 -9.46
C VAL A 391 18.56 11.00 -10.49
N SER A 392 18.01 10.70 -11.65
CA SER A 392 17.88 11.68 -12.71
C SER A 392 16.88 12.74 -12.24
N SER A 393 17.42 13.76 -11.56
CA SER A 393 17.01 15.13 -11.75
C SER A 393 16.51 15.28 -13.19
N SER A 394 15.57 16.13 -13.47
CA SER A 394 15.08 16.48 -14.81
C SER A 394 16.23 16.28 -15.85
N TRP A 395 15.94 15.71 -17.04
CA TRP A 395 16.95 15.53 -18.10
C TRP A 395 17.78 16.80 -18.31
N VAL A 396 17.21 17.96 -17.97
CA VAL A 396 17.86 19.29 -17.99
C VAL A 396 18.96 19.38 -16.95
N GLU A 397 18.77 18.85 -15.73
CA GLU A 397 19.80 18.85 -14.67
C GLU A 397 20.90 17.83 -14.95
N ALA A 398 20.55 16.69 -15.54
CA ALA A 398 21.55 15.72 -16.02
C ALA A 398 22.39 16.32 -17.15
N LEU A 399 21.76 17.05 -18.07
CA LEU A 399 22.44 17.79 -19.14
C LEU A 399 23.33 18.90 -18.57
N ALA A 400 22.83 19.66 -17.59
CA ALA A 400 23.60 20.73 -16.92
C ALA A 400 24.86 20.16 -16.23
N THR A 401 24.70 19.05 -15.47
CA THR A 401 25.84 18.39 -14.80
C THR A 401 26.89 17.89 -15.80
N GLU A 402 26.45 17.32 -16.93
CA GLU A 402 27.38 16.87 -17.97
C GLU A 402 28.05 18.05 -18.70
N ALA A 403 27.29 19.12 -18.96
CA ALA A 403 27.85 20.34 -19.52
C ALA A 403 28.92 20.97 -18.60
N ASP A 404 28.66 21.06 -17.30
CA ASP A 404 29.62 21.56 -16.31
C ASP A 404 30.90 20.72 -16.27
N ARG A 405 30.76 19.38 -16.35
CA ARG A 405 31.89 18.43 -16.40
C ARG A 405 32.74 18.66 -17.64
N MET A 406 32.10 18.84 -18.81
CA MET A 406 32.80 19.04 -20.07
C MET A 406 33.45 20.43 -20.16
N LEU A 407 32.80 21.47 -19.67
CA LEU A 407 33.34 22.82 -19.60
C LEU A 407 34.57 22.93 -18.72
N ALA A 408 34.63 22.14 -17.63
CA ALA A 408 35.81 22.05 -16.76
C ALA A 408 36.98 21.31 -17.41
N GLY A 409 36.70 20.40 -18.37
CA GLY A 409 37.72 19.56 -18.98
C GLY A 409 38.31 20.07 -20.30
N GLN A 410 37.47 20.47 -21.24
CA GLN A 410 37.86 20.93 -22.60
C GLN A 410 36.89 22.02 -23.07
N PRO A 411 37.16 23.30 -22.84
CA PRO A 411 36.32 24.38 -23.37
C PRO A 411 36.50 24.54 -24.85
N GLY A 412 35.39 24.69 -25.59
CA GLY A 412 35.36 25.01 -27.02
C GLY A 412 34.50 24.09 -27.89
N GLU A 413 34.31 22.82 -27.52
CA GLU A 413 33.53 21.85 -28.31
C GLU A 413 32.26 21.31 -27.61
N VAL A 414 31.97 21.83 -26.40
CA VAL A 414 30.93 21.27 -25.55
C VAL A 414 29.56 21.36 -26.21
N PHE A 415 29.23 22.46 -26.85
CA PHE A 415 27.94 22.68 -27.50
C PHE A 415 27.73 21.68 -28.64
N ASP A 416 28.71 21.52 -29.52
CA ASP A 416 28.59 20.63 -30.68
C ASP A 416 28.50 19.15 -30.23
N ARG A 417 29.33 18.74 -29.27
CA ARG A 417 29.28 17.37 -28.72
C ARG A 417 27.94 17.04 -28.09
N LEU A 418 27.41 17.90 -27.21
CA LEU A 418 26.13 17.68 -26.55
C LEU A 418 24.96 17.71 -27.55
N THR A 419 25.02 18.61 -28.54
CA THR A 419 23.99 18.67 -29.60
C THR A 419 24.02 17.39 -30.45
N HIS A 420 25.18 16.90 -30.86
CA HIS A 420 25.30 15.66 -31.63
C HIS A 420 24.81 14.45 -30.84
N GLU A 421 25.13 14.32 -29.55
CA GLU A 421 24.64 13.21 -28.73
C GLU A 421 23.12 13.29 -28.53
N PHE A 422 22.58 14.47 -28.25
CA PHE A 422 21.14 14.68 -28.13
C PHE A 422 20.41 14.28 -29.44
N GLU A 423 20.84 14.75 -30.55
CA GLU A 423 20.27 14.43 -31.87
C GLU A 423 20.39 12.92 -32.18
N ARG A 424 21.53 12.31 -31.91
CA ARG A 424 21.74 10.88 -32.08
C ARG A 424 20.78 10.04 -31.28
N VAL A 425 20.56 10.38 -30.01
CA VAL A 425 19.63 9.68 -29.13
C VAL A 425 18.18 9.80 -29.65
N LEU A 426 17.73 10.99 -30.00
CA LEU A 426 16.37 11.22 -30.51
C LEU A 426 16.11 10.48 -31.82
N ILE A 427 17.04 10.59 -32.79
CA ILE A 427 16.90 9.93 -34.09
C ILE A 427 16.91 8.41 -33.96
N ARG A 428 17.83 7.84 -33.14
CA ARG A 428 17.88 6.41 -32.86
C ARG A 428 16.59 5.89 -32.23
N ARG A 429 16.03 6.61 -31.27
CA ARG A 429 14.74 6.24 -30.63
C ARG A 429 13.59 6.27 -31.62
N ALA A 430 13.49 7.31 -32.44
CA ALA A 430 12.45 7.43 -33.44
C ALA A 430 12.57 6.33 -34.54
N LEU A 431 13.76 6.03 -35.00
CA LEU A 431 14.00 4.93 -35.94
C LEU A 431 13.62 3.58 -35.35
N ASN A 432 13.99 3.30 -34.10
CA ASN A 432 13.61 2.05 -33.43
C ASN A 432 12.08 1.90 -33.31
N LEU A 433 11.35 2.96 -32.98
CA LEU A 433 9.88 2.93 -32.89
C LEU A 433 9.19 2.74 -34.25
N THR A 434 9.83 3.17 -35.33
CA THR A 434 9.26 3.08 -36.69
C THR A 434 9.86 1.92 -37.54
N GLY A 435 10.61 1.01 -36.90
CA GLY A 435 11.24 -0.11 -37.60
C GLY A 435 12.19 0.32 -38.70
N GLY A 436 12.95 1.41 -38.53
CA GLY A 436 13.92 1.95 -39.47
C GLY A 436 13.35 2.88 -40.56
N LYS A 437 12.04 3.15 -40.55
CA LYS A 437 11.38 3.99 -41.57
C LYS A 437 11.64 5.46 -41.36
N ARG A 438 12.58 6.04 -42.09
CA ARG A 438 13.05 7.43 -41.96
C ARG A 438 11.94 8.48 -42.09
N VAL A 439 10.94 8.25 -42.95
CA VAL A 439 9.82 9.18 -43.18
C VAL A 439 8.91 9.25 -41.95
N GLU A 440 8.56 8.10 -41.40
CA GLU A 440 7.73 8.00 -40.19
C GLU A 440 8.49 8.54 -38.97
N ALA A 441 9.78 8.26 -38.84
CA ALA A 441 10.63 8.82 -37.78
C ALA A 441 10.74 10.34 -37.86
N ALA A 442 10.83 10.93 -39.04
CA ALA A 442 10.85 12.38 -39.26
C ALA A 442 9.53 13.01 -38.79
N GLN A 443 8.38 12.39 -39.08
CA GLN A 443 7.06 12.84 -38.63
C GLN A 443 6.94 12.78 -37.12
N LEU A 444 7.38 11.71 -36.47
CA LEU A 444 7.39 11.57 -35.00
C LEU A 444 8.23 12.65 -34.31
N LEU A 445 9.36 13.02 -34.93
CA LEU A 445 10.25 14.05 -34.38
C LEU A 445 9.83 15.48 -34.74
N GLY A 446 8.79 15.66 -35.57
CA GLY A 446 8.36 16.97 -36.04
C GLY A 446 9.37 17.68 -36.96
N ILE A 447 10.25 16.94 -37.67
CA ILE A 447 11.27 17.46 -38.56
C ILE A 447 11.04 17.04 -40.02
N GLY A 448 11.63 17.79 -40.94
CA GLY A 448 11.53 17.47 -42.37
C GLY A 448 12.28 16.20 -42.77
N ARG A 449 11.75 15.45 -43.77
CA ARG A 449 12.39 14.24 -44.33
C ARG A 449 13.84 14.46 -44.76
N ASN A 450 14.13 15.60 -45.35
CA ASN A 450 15.50 15.91 -45.80
C ASN A 450 16.41 16.20 -44.60
N THR A 451 15.86 16.80 -43.53
CA THR A 451 16.59 17.13 -42.30
C THR A 451 17.06 15.86 -41.59
N ILE A 452 16.14 14.86 -41.38
CA ILE A 452 16.51 13.62 -40.71
C ILE A 452 17.58 12.84 -41.54
N THR A 453 17.45 12.79 -42.86
CA THR A 453 18.41 12.09 -43.73
C THR A 453 19.79 12.74 -43.62
N ARG A 454 19.86 14.07 -43.68
CA ARG A 454 21.11 14.81 -43.53
C ARG A 454 21.74 14.57 -42.15
N LYS A 455 20.96 14.64 -41.09
CA LYS A 455 21.46 14.42 -39.73
C LYS A 455 21.93 12.98 -39.49
N ILE A 456 21.29 11.97 -40.06
CA ILE A 456 21.75 10.59 -40.00
C ILE A 456 23.14 10.45 -40.63
N GLN A 457 23.40 11.13 -41.77
CA GLN A 457 24.70 11.17 -42.42
C GLN A 457 25.74 11.94 -41.59
N GLU A 458 25.39 13.16 -41.12
CA GLU A 458 26.28 13.99 -40.30
C GLU A 458 26.70 13.28 -39.00
N LEU A 459 25.81 12.49 -38.40
CA LEU A 459 26.06 11.73 -37.16
C LEU A 459 26.66 10.34 -37.37
N GLY A 460 26.90 9.94 -38.61
CA GLY A 460 27.51 8.66 -38.97
C GLY A 460 26.66 7.42 -38.62
N MET A 461 25.33 7.57 -38.60
CA MET A 461 24.41 6.51 -38.18
C MET A 461 23.99 5.57 -39.33
N ASP A 462 24.48 5.76 -40.55
CA ASP A 462 24.13 4.90 -41.70
C ASP A 462 24.74 3.49 -41.64
N ALA A 463 25.67 3.22 -40.73
CA ALA A 463 26.41 1.95 -40.63
C ALA A 463 25.85 0.99 -39.54
N GLU A 464 24.78 1.34 -38.82
CA GLU A 464 24.21 0.56 -37.71
C GLU A 464 22.87 -0.13 -38.07
N ASN A 465 22.66 -0.51 -39.36
CA ASN A 465 21.52 -1.34 -39.78
C ASN A 465 21.91 -2.77 -40.04
#